data_5a14c3c6d6584648c41ade9ea67920b8
#
_entry.id   5a14c3c6d6584648c41ade9ea67920b8
#
_cell.length_a   1.000
_cell.length_b   1.000
_cell.length_c   1.000
_cell.angle_alpha   90.00
_cell.angle_beta   90.00
_cell.angle_gamma   90.00
#
_symmetry.space_group_name_H-M   'P 1'
#
loop_
_entity.id
_entity.type
_entity.pdbx_description
1 polymer ?
#
loop_
_entity_poly.entity_id
_entity_poly.type
_entity_poly.pdbx_seq_one_letter_code
_entity_poly.pdbx_strand_id
1 'polypeptide(L)'
;MRNGFAFETYAEKGVDHLMPLVGRMSKMSDLIKIRDLAREKGLRFSSGGTVWLNAAFGALYNENELLENHEPMTSPIGDCLIIKPEEKNGRLYLPDIEGSPIRLDVEGLEKRGVIESVKYFKVDEKRKNFAVRAAY
;
A
#
# COMPACT_ATOMS: atom_id res chain seq x y z
N MET A 1 13.93 0.69 -5.71
CA MET A 1 14.38 1.93 -5.06
C MET A 1 13.70 2.05 -3.72
N ARG A 2 14.42 2.50 -2.66
CA ARG A 2 13.92 2.46 -1.27
C ARG A 2 13.77 3.84 -0.62
N ASN A 3 14.15 4.92 -1.31
CA ASN A 3 14.05 6.28 -0.74
C ASN A 3 13.67 7.32 -1.81
N GLY A 4 13.15 8.45 -1.35
CA GLY A 4 12.69 9.55 -2.20
C GLY A 4 13.79 10.17 -3.05
N PHE A 5 15.03 10.25 -2.53
CA PHE A 5 16.16 10.86 -3.22
C PHE A 5 16.47 10.22 -4.59
N ALA A 6 16.35 8.89 -4.69
CA ALA A 6 16.54 8.22 -5.97
C ALA A 6 15.49 8.66 -7.03
N PHE A 7 14.26 8.90 -6.62
CA PHE A 7 13.20 9.36 -7.51
C PHE A 7 13.41 10.79 -8.00
N GLU A 8 13.92 11.69 -7.14
CA GLU A 8 14.32 13.04 -7.51
C GLU A 8 15.38 12.99 -8.62
N THR A 9 16.44 12.21 -8.43
CA THR A 9 17.52 12.04 -9.41
C THR A 9 16.99 11.53 -10.76
N TYR A 10 16.05 10.58 -10.77
CA TYR A 10 15.48 10.07 -12.02
C TYR A 10 14.55 11.08 -12.68
N ALA A 11 13.76 11.81 -11.90
CA ALA A 11 12.91 12.88 -12.41
C ALA A 11 13.73 13.98 -13.11
N GLU A 12 14.91 14.32 -12.56
CA GLU A 12 15.84 15.26 -13.16
C GLU A 12 16.49 14.73 -14.46
N LYS A 13 16.62 13.43 -14.59
CA LYS A 13 17.17 12.76 -15.79
C LYS A 13 16.16 12.54 -16.91
N GLY A 14 14.94 13.04 -16.75
CA GLY A 14 13.94 13.06 -17.82
C GLY A 14 13.11 11.80 -17.97
N VAL A 15 12.91 11.03 -16.88
CA VAL A 15 11.87 9.99 -16.87
C VAL A 15 10.50 10.66 -16.88
N ASP A 16 9.52 10.02 -17.51
CA ASP A 16 8.16 10.52 -17.66
C ASP A 16 7.15 9.87 -16.71
N HIS A 17 7.58 8.86 -15.94
CA HIS A 17 6.74 8.11 -15.03
C HIS A 17 7.49 7.67 -13.77
N LEU A 18 6.93 7.97 -12.60
CA LEU A 18 7.42 7.53 -11.32
C LEU A 18 6.51 6.43 -10.75
N MET A 19 7.10 5.26 -10.45
CA MET A 19 6.36 4.11 -9.92
C MET A 19 7.09 3.54 -8.69
N PRO A 20 6.87 4.09 -7.49
CA PRO A 20 7.37 3.50 -6.25
C PRO A 20 6.65 2.18 -5.92
N LEU A 21 7.40 1.21 -5.41
CA LEU A 21 6.84 -0.02 -4.85
C LEU A 21 6.53 0.19 -3.37
N VAL A 22 5.25 0.30 -3.00
CA VAL A 22 4.81 0.65 -1.65
C VAL A 22 5.39 -0.29 -0.59
N GLY A 23 5.36 -1.60 -0.82
CA GLY A 23 5.92 -2.59 0.10
C GLY A 23 7.45 -2.53 0.28
N ARG A 24 8.15 -1.71 -0.51
CA ARG A 24 9.60 -1.49 -0.41
C ARG A 24 9.99 -0.10 0.05
N MET A 25 9.02 0.76 0.35
CA MET A 25 9.28 2.09 0.89
C MET A 25 9.64 2.00 2.36
N SER A 26 10.65 2.76 2.77
CA SER A 26 11.07 2.81 4.18
C SER A 26 10.14 3.65 5.04
N LYS A 27 9.46 4.63 4.42
CA LYS A 27 8.52 5.54 5.09
C LYS A 27 7.38 5.90 4.15
N MET A 28 6.18 6.00 4.70
CA MET A 28 5.01 6.43 3.93
C MET A 28 5.11 7.89 3.45
N SER A 29 5.76 8.74 4.25
CA SER A 29 6.06 10.12 3.85
C SER A 29 6.87 10.20 2.55
N ASP A 30 7.69 9.21 2.25
CA ASP A 30 8.46 9.19 1.01
C ASP A 30 7.57 8.90 -0.20
N LEU A 31 6.54 8.05 -0.05
CA LEU A 31 5.54 7.83 -1.11
C LEU A 31 4.82 9.12 -1.46
N ILE A 32 4.38 9.87 -0.44
CA ILE A 32 3.70 11.16 -0.62
C ILE A 32 4.62 12.16 -1.33
N LYS A 33 5.88 12.25 -0.92
CA LYS A 33 6.87 13.12 -1.58
C LYS A 33 7.10 12.76 -3.05
N ILE A 34 7.18 11.46 -3.38
CA ILE A 34 7.37 11.01 -4.76
C ILE A 34 6.14 11.35 -5.61
N ARG A 35 4.93 11.17 -5.06
CA ARG A 35 3.69 11.59 -5.72
C ARG A 35 3.67 13.11 -5.97
N ASP A 36 4.00 13.89 -4.96
CA ASP A 36 4.01 15.37 -5.05
C ASP A 36 5.08 15.85 -6.03
N LEU A 37 6.25 15.20 -6.06
CA LEU A 37 7.29 15.43 -7.06
C LEU A 37 6.79 15.16 -8.49
N ALA A 38 6.07 14.06 -8.68
CA ALA A 38 5.49 13.73 -9.98
C ALA A 38 4.49 14.81 -10.42
N ARG A 39 3.62 15.27 -9.52
CA ARG A 39 2.66 16.35 -9.78
C ARG A 39 3.35 17.66 -10.12
N GLU A 40 4.37 18.04 -9.34
CA GLU A 40 5.14 19.26 -9.54
C GLU A 40 5.83 19.29 -10.92
N LYS A 41 6.39 18.17 -11.33
CA LYS A 41 7.13 18.05 -12.60
C LYS A 41 6.25 17.61 -13.79
N GLY A 42 4.95 17.45 -13.60
CA GLY A 42 4.03 17.00 -14.66
C GLY A 42 4.31 15.58 -15.14
N LEU A 43 4.89 14.71 -14.29
CA LEU A 43 5.18 13.33 -14.60
C LEU A 43 3.97 12.43 -14.27
N ARG A 44 3.86 11.30 -14.95
CA ARG A 44 2.89 10.28 -14.56
C ARG A 44 3.28 9.66 -13.23
N PHE A 45 2.30 9.31 -12.44
CA PHE A 45 2.48 8.60 -11.17
C PHE A 45 1.62 7.35 -11.10
N SER A 46 2.22 6.28 -10.62
CA SER A 46 1.50 5.11 -10.14
C SER A 46 2.23 4.50 -8.96
N SER A 47 1.54 3.73 -8.14
CA SER A 47 2.21 2.90 -7.14
C SER A 47 2.16 1.43 -7.51
N GLY A 48 3.29 0.77 -7.33
CA GLY A 48 3.44 -0.65 -7.64
C GLY A 48 3.43 -1.53 -6.40
N GLY A 49 3.27 -2.83 -6.63
CA GLY A 49 3.25 -3.87 -5.61
C GLY A 49 1.86 -4.47 -5.41
N THR A 50 1.63 -5.06 -4.23
CA THR A 50 0.36 -5.70 -3.93
C THR A 50 -0.76 -4.67 -3.83
N VAL A 51 -1.78 -4.79 -4.66
CA VAL A 51 -2.92 -3.85 -4.72
C VAL A 51 -3.59 -3.65 -3.36
N TRP A 52 -3.73 -4.71 -2.58
CA TRP A 52 -4.33 -4.63 -1.24
C TRP A 52 -3.54 -3.75 -0.27
N LEU A 53 -2.20 -3.77 -0.34
CA LEU A 53 -1.34 -2.87 0.42
C LEU A 53 -1.43 -1.43 -0.09
N ASN A 54 -1.54 -1.25 -1.41
CA ASN A 54 -1.63 0.05 -2.06
C ASN A 54 -2.99 0.72 -1.85
N ALA A 55 -4.05 -0.05 -1.64
CA ALA A 55 -5.42 0.45 -1.52
C ALA A 55 -5.56 1.53 -0.45
N ALA A 56 -4.90 1.36 0.71
CA ALA A 56 -4.93 2.35 1.79
C ALA A 56 -4.39 3.73 1.36
N PHE A 57 -3.51 3.76 0.36
CA PHE A 57 -2.91 4.99 -0.16
C PHE A 57 -3.64 5.55 -1.37
N GLY A 58 -4.46 4.73 -2.01
CA GLY A 58 -5.28 5.15 -3.14
C GLY A 58 -6.20 6.31 -2.82
N ALA A 59 -6.64 6.44 -1.56
CA ALA A 59 -7.41 7.58 -1.09
C ALA A 59 -6.65 8.93 -1.19
N LEU A 60 -5.33 8.89 -1.32
CA LEU A 60 -4.49 10.08 -1.47
C LEU A 60 -4.20 10.44 -2.93
N TYR A 61 -4.68 9.63 -3.88
CA TYR A 61 -4.43 9.78 -5.30
C TYR A 61 -5.56 10.57 -5.96
N ASN A 62 -5.20 11.26 -7.04
CA ASN A 62 -6.20 11.84 -7.93
C ASN A 62 -6.62 10.81 -9.00
N GLU A 63 -7.62 11.15 -9.81
CA GLU A 63 -8.18 10.26 -10.82
C GLU A 63 -7.20 9.83 -11.94
N ASN A 64 -6.09 10.54 -12.11
CA ASN A 64 -5.06 10.25 -13.11
C ASN A 64 -3.89 9.43 -12.53
N GLU A 65 -3.89 9.18 -11.23
CA GLU A 65 -2.85 8.42 -10.54
C GLU A 65 -3.33 6.97 -10.37
N LEU A 66 -2.46 6.02 -10.72
CA LEU A 66 -2.85 4.63 -10.89
C LEU A 66 -2.29 3.74 -9.77
N LEU A 67 -2.97 2.64 -9.53
CA LEU A 67 -2.49 1.50 -8.76
C LEU A 67 -2.17 0.35 -9.71
N GLU A 68 -1.00 -0.24 -9.55
CA GLU A 68 -0.68 -1.48 -10.24
C GLU A 68 -1.50 -2.64 -9.64
N ASN A 69 -2.17 -3.39 -10.50
CA ASN A 69 -2.87 -4.61 -10.11
C ASN A 69 -2.32 -5.82 -10.88
N HIS A 70 -1.60 -6.68 -10.19
CA HIS A 70 -1.14 -7.98 -10.70
C HIS A 70 -2.12 -9.06 -10.24
N GLU A 71 -3.23 -9.19 -10.92
CA GLU A 71 -4.32 -10.07 -10.55
C GLU A 71 -3.86 -11.50 -10.20
N PRO A 72 -3.01 -12.19 -10.97
CA PRO A 72 -2.53 -13.52 -10.62
C PRO A 72 -1.77 -13.61 -9.29
N MET A 73 -1.15 -12.50 -8.87
CA MET A 73 -0.41 -12.43 -7.59
C MET A 73 -1.29 -11.97 -6.44
N THR A 74 -2.32 -11.19 -6.71
CA THR A 74 -3.17 -10.57 -5.70
C THR A 74 -4.40 -11.38 -5.36
N SER A 75 -4.93 -12.16 -6.31
CA SER A 75 -6.11 -13.00 -6.13
C SER A 75 -5.99 -13.96 -4.93
N PRO A 76 -4.91 -14.73 -4.75
CA PRO A 76 -4.76 -15.61 -3.60
C PRO A 76 -4.76 -14.86 -2.26
N ILE A 77 -4.22 -13.63 -2.23
CA ILE A 77 -4.24 -12.78 -1.03
C ILE A 77 -5.66 -12.26 -0.79
N GLY A 78 -6.36 -11.88 -1.85
CA GLY A 78 -7.76 -11.44 -1.78
C GLY A 78 -8.69 -12.46 -1.14
N ASP A 79 -8.43 -13.76 -1.35
CA ASP A 79 -9.19 -14.86 -0.75
C ASP A 79 -8.91 -15.03 0.76
N CYS A 80 -7.87 -14.38 1.27
CA CYS A 80 -7.55 -14.35 2.68
C CYS A 80 -8.14 -13.13 3.41
N LEU A 81 -8.90 -12.27 2.72
CA LEU A 81 -9.42 -11.04 3.27
C LEU A 81 -10.94 -11.10 3.46
N ILE A 82 -11.41 -10.73 4.66
CA ILE A 82 -12.84 -10.57 4.97
C ILE A 82 -13.33 -9.15 4.62
N ILE A 83 -12.44 -8.17 4.65
CA ILE A 83 -12.68 -6.81 4.17
C ILE A 83 -11.60 -6.50 3.15
N LYS A 84 -12.02 -6.08 1.97
CA LYS A 84 -11.14 -5.70 0.87
C LYS A 84 -11.82 -4.68 -0.04
N PRO A 85 -11.03 -3.87 -0.76
CA PRO A 85 -11.57 -3.02 -1.81
C PRO A 85 -12.27 -3.84 -2.91
N GLU A 86 -13.30 -3.26 -3.49
CA GLU A 86 -14.04 -3.82 -4.62
C GLU A 86 -13.48 -3.27 -5.93
N GLU A 87 -13.14 -4.15 -6.86
CA GLU A 87 -12.78 -3.74 -8.21
C GLU A 87 -14.03 -3.72 -9.11
N LYS A 88 -14.27 -2.59 -9.75
CA LYS A 88 -15.38 -2.43 -10.68
C LYS A 88 -14.99 -1.45 -11.79
N ASN A 89 -15.16 -1.88 -13.06
CA ASN A 89 -14.89 -1.05 -14.23
C ASN A 89 -13.47 -0.44 -14.24
N GLY A 90 -12.45 -1.22 -13.84
CA GLY A 90 -11.06 -0.77 -13.77
C GLY A 90 -10.78 0.25 -12.65
N ARG A 91 -11.69 0.40 -11.71
CA ARG A 91 -11.55 1.26 -10.53
C ARG A 91 -11.61 0.41 -9.26
N LEU A 92 -10.86 0.84 -8.26
CA LEU A 92 -10.86 0.23 -6.94
C LEU A 92 -11.69 1.11 -5.98
N TYR A 93 -12.74 0.53 -5.43
CA TYR A 93 -13.60 1.19 -4.45
C TYR A 93 -13.20 0.74 -3.05
N LEU A 94 -12.81 1.70 -2.22
CA LEU A 94 -12.49 1.43 -0.83
C LEU A 94 -13.76 1.23 -0.02
N PRO A 95 -13.79 0.30 0.95
CA PRO A 95 -14.90 0.18 1.87
C PRO A 95 -15.00 1.43 2.75
N ASP A 96 -16.23 1.88 3.00
CA ASP A 96 -16.50 3.01 3.89
C ASP A 96 -16.45 2.57 5.36
N ILE A 97 -15.23 2.39 5.86
CA ILE A 97 -14.96 1.96 7.24
C ILE A 97 -13.83 2.76 7.86
N GLU A 98 -13.87 2.89 9.17
CA GLU A 98 -12.75 3.47 9.93
C GLU A 98 -11.53 2.53 9.92
N GLY A 99 -10.35 3.08 9.67
CA GLY A 99 -9.08 2.37 9.74
C GLY A 99 -8.62 1.76 8.42
N SER A 100 -8.09 0.54 8.45
CA SER A 100 -7.53 -0.11 7.27
C SER A 100 -8.64 -0.61 6.34
N PRO A 101 -8.56 -0.32 5.01
CA PRO A 101 -9.52 -0.81 4.04
C PRO A 101 -9.36 -2.31 3.73
N ILE A 102 -8.46 -2.99 4.42
CA ILE A 102 -8.25 -4.43 4.33
C ILE A 102 -8.25 -5.07 5.72
N ARG A 103 -8.82 -6.27 5.82
CA ARG A 103 -8.80 -7.09 7.04
C ARG A 103 -8.68 -8.57 6.71
N LEU A 104 -7.75 -9.27 7.37
CA LEU A 104 -7.60 -10.71 7.23
C LEU A 104 -8.83 -11.46 7.77
N ASP A 105 -9.23 -12.51 7.07
CA ASP A 105 -10.20 -13.51 7.53
C ASP A 105 -9.49 -14.54 8.43
N VAL A 106 -9.15 -14.13 9.65
CA VAL A 106 -8.41 -14.97 10.58
C VAL A 106 -9.16 -16.28 10.87
N GLU A 107 -10.46 -16.21 11.16
CA GLU A 107 -11.27 -17.41 11.45
C GLU A 107 -11.36 -18.37 10.28
N GLY A 108 -11.55 -17.85 9.06
CA GLY A 108 -11.58 -18.65 7.84
C GLY A 108 -10.22 -19.29 7.54
N LEU A 109 -9.13 -18.59 7.80
CA LEU A 109 -7.77 -19.09 7.62
C LEU A 109 -7.42 -20.18 8.64
N GLU A 110 -7.85 -20.04 9.90
CA GLU A 110 -7.70 -21.08 10.93
C GLU A 110 -8.50 -22.33 10.58
N LYS A 111 -9.78 -22.17 10.20
CA LYS A 111 -10.64 -23.31 9.78
C LYS A 111 -10.09 -24.07 8.58
N ARG A 112 -9.38 -23.39 7.69
CA ARG A 112 -8.71 -24.00 6.51
C ARG A 112 -7.34 -24.58 6.82
N GLY A 113 -6.84 -24.44 8.05
CA GLY A 113 -5.51 -24.92 8.45
C GLY A 113 -4.35 -24.15 7.81
N VAL A 114 -4.57 -22.93 7.34
CA VAL A 114 -3.56 -22.09 6.69
C VAL A 114 -2.73 -21.31 7.73
N ILE A 115 -3.32 -21.09 8.91
CA ILE A 115 -2.66 -20.37 10.02
C ILE A 115 -2.45 -21.37 11.16
N GLU A 116 -1.21 -21.48 11.63
CA GLU A 116 -0.87 -22.33 12.80
C GLU A 116 -1.16 -21.62 14.12
N SER A 117 -0.98 -20.32 14.18
CA SER A 117 -1.22 -19.53 15.38
C SER A 117 -1.46 -18.06 15.08
N VAL A 118 -2.23 -17.40 15.94
CA VAL A 118 -2.47 -15.96 15.91
C VAL A 118 -2.05 -15.35 17.24
N LYS A 119 -1.25 -14.28 17.18
CA LYS A 119 -0.87 -13.49 18.36
C LYS A 119 -1.45 -12.10 18.25
N TYR A 120 -2.25 -11.71 19.23
CA TYR A 120 -2.80 -10.36 19.32
C TYR A 120 -1.96 -9.52 20.26
N PHE A 121 -1.50 -8.38 19.77
CA PHE A 121 -0.77 -7.40 20.58
C PHE A 121 -1.67 -6.19 20.80
N LYS A 122 -1.99 -5.91 22.06
CA LYS A 122 -2.61 -4.63 22.41
C LYS A 122 -1.53 -3.55 22.43
N VAL A 123 -1.74 -2.49 21.67
CA VAL A 123 -0.88 -1.30 21.75
C VAL A 123 -1.17 -0.64 23.09
N ASP A 124 -0.16 -0.57 23.98
CA ASP A 124 -0.24 0.22 25.20
C ASP A 124 -0.41 1.70 24.82
N GLU A 125 -1.44 2.35 25.35
CA GLU A 125 -1.70 3.76 25.06
C GLU A 125 -0.53 4.68 25.38
N LYS A 126 0.31 4.30 26.36
CA LYS A 126 1.56 4.99 26.69
C LYS A 126 2.64 4.88 25.61
N ARG A 127 2.47 3.96 24.63
CA ARG A 127 3.43 3.72 23.54
C ARG A 127 3.02 4.31 22.20
N LYS A 128 2.00 5.15 22.14
CA LYS A 128 1.52 5.78 20.88
C LYS A 128 2.61 6.58 20.13
N ASN A 129 3.74 6.88 20.77
CA ASN A 129 4.85 7.66 20.19
C ASN A 129 6.12 6.84 19.94
N PHE A 130 6.07 5.51 19.99
CA PHE A 130 7.25 4.71 19.70
C PHE A 130 7.45 4.55 18.19
N ALA A 131 8.54 5.13 17.69
CA ALA A 131 9.13 4.68 16.46
C ALA A 131 9.55 3.21 16.64
N VAL A 132 8.94 2.29 15.88
CA VAL A 132 9.40 0.91 15.81
C VAL A 132 10.80 0.96 15.22
N ARG A 133 11.83 0.78 16.05
CA ARG A 133 13.16 0.49 15.55
C ARG A 133 13.13 -0.95 15.07
N ALA A 134 13.21 -1.14 13.75
CA ALA A 134 13.49 -2.44 13.21
C ALA A 134 14.82 -2.92 13.82
N ALA A 135 14.80 -4.01 14.55
CA ALA A 135 16.01 -4.74 14.89
C ALA A 135 16.49 -5.43 13.60
N TYR A 136 17.68 -5.07 13.13
CA TYR A 136 18.39 -5.78 12.09
C TYR A 136 19.15 -6.92 12.74
#